data_6d4ac9d12cf084b127cbadbeebc72ba9
#
_entry.id   6d4ac9d12cf084b127cbadbeebc72ba9
#
_cell.length_a   1.000
_cell.length_b   1.000
_cell.length_c   1.000
_cell.angle_alpha   90.00
_cell.angle_beta   90.00
_cell.angle_gamma   90.00
#
_symmetry.space_group_name_H-M   'P 1'
#
loop_
_entity.id
_entity.type
_entity.pdbx_description
1 polymer ?
#
loop_
_entity_poly.entity_id
_entity_poly.type
_entity_poly.pdbx_seq_one_letter_code
_entity_poly.pdbx_strand_id
1 'polypeptide(L)'
;DFKNHSMKGFLEPIISNHNHDDFEIYAFAELKIEDSASEYYKSLVDHWIPTKNLSDNDLVAKIREIKIDILVDLAGHTDGNRLSVFAQKPAPVSVSYWLGYGYTTGVKAIDYFLSSSVMVPKGFDHLFSEKVWRMKGDNAPWIPKLNMGPVSRLPAIKNKYVTFGSITRGIRINDRVIKVWSQILKKVPNSKLIINSEDFKSSVFKNIIAKKFRLFGVDEKNLNFFFESPPWNTLRKIDIALDCFPHNSGTTLMEHLYMGNPVITMADRPSVGRVGNHYLNGINHLEWVAKNDDEYIEKSILLASDLFKL
;
A
#
# COMPACT_ATOMS: atom_id res chain seq x y z
N ASP A 1 3.38 -12.33 -5.23
CA ASP A 1 3.42 -12.24 -6.70
C ASP A 1 4.86 -12.14 -7.21
N PHE A 2 5.41 -13.22 -7.69
CA PHE A 2 6.75 -13.29 -8.29
C PHE A 2 6.73 -12.87 -9.78
N LYS A 3 6.08 -11.73 -10.07
CA LYS A 3 5.95 -11.15 -11.42
C LYS A 3 6.01 -9.63 -11.35
N ASN A 4 5.92 -8.95 -12.48
CA ASN A 4 5.83 -7.49 -12.52
C ASN A 4 4.51 -7.02 -11.89
N HIS A 5 4.57 -6.72 -10.61
CA HIS A 5 3.45 -6.33 -9.76
C HIS A 5 3.90 -5.23 -8.78
N SER A 6 2.96 -4.49 -8.20
CA SER A 6 3.27 -3.44 -7.22
C SER A 6 4.04 -3.96 -6.00
N MET A 7 3.85 -5.23 -5.64
CA MET A 7 4.56 -5.87 -4.51
C MET A 7 6.04 -6.13 -4.78
N LYS A 8 6.49 -6.09 -6.05
CA LYS A 8 7.91 -6.30 -6.40
C LYS A 8 8.83 -5.37 -5.62
N GLY A 9 8.48 -4.08 -5.54
CA GLY A 9 9.27 -3.09 -4.81
C GLY A 9 9.48 -3.39 -3.33
N PHE A 10 8.58 -4.14 -2.70
CA PHE A 10 8.68 -4.53 -1.28
C PHE A 10 9.35 -5.89 -1.08
N LEU A 11 9.12 -6.84 -1.97
CA LEU A 11 9.63 -8.21 -1.83
C LEU A 11 11.07 -8.35 -2.30
N GLU A 12 11.41 -7.69 -3.39
CA GLU A 12 12.76 -7.75 -3.99
C GLU A 12 13.87 -7.41 -2.99
N PRO A 13 13.81 -6.29 -2.23
CA PRO A 13 14.87 -5.96 -1.28
C PRO A 13 15.03 -6.98 -0.15
N ILE A 14 13.99 -7.74 0.17
CA ILE A 14 14.07 -8.80 1.18
C ILE A 14 14.81 -10.01 0.61
N ILE A 15 14.39 -10.49 -0.56
CA ILE A 15 14.95 -11.70 -1.16
C ILE A 15 16.39 -11.45 -1.64
N SER A 16 16.68 -10.28 -2.24
CA SER A 16 18.02 -9.94 -2.74
C SER A 16 19.07 -9.73 -1.63
N ASN A 17 18.65 -9.53 -0.38
CA ASN A 17 19.56 -9.37 0.76
C ASN A 17 19.50 -10.56 1.72
N HIS A 18 18.99 -11.70 1.25
CA HIS A 18 18.89 -12.90 2.05
C HIS A 18 20.27 -13.54 2.27
N ASN A 19 20.48 -14.11 3.46
CA ASN A 19 21.73 -14.80 3.75
C ASN A 19 21.61 -16.28 3.35
N HIS A 20 22.15 -16.66 2.20
CA HIS A 20 22.11 -18.01 1.68
C HIS A 20 23.00 -19.01 2.44
N ASP A 21 23.93 -18.53 3.31
CA ASP A 21 24.69 -19.42 4.18
C ASP A 21 23.86 -19.96 5.35
N ASP A 22 22.83 -19.21 5.77
CA ASP A 22 21.97 -19.56 6.89
C ASP A 22 20.60 -20.12 6.45
N PHE A 23 20.14 -19.77 5.22
CA PHE A 23 18.80 -20.08 4.74
C PHE A 23 18.79 -20.53 3.28
N GLU A 24 18.03 -21.56 2.99
CA GLU A 24 17.72 -22.05 1.65
C GLU A 24 16.30 -21.59 1.26
N ILE A 25 16.19 -20.87 0.14
CA ILE A 25 14.97 -20.18 -0.27
C ILE A 25 14.20 -20.95 -1.33
N TYR A 26 12.98 -21.35 -0.99
CA TYR A 26 12.03 -22.02 -1.86
C TYR A 26 10.91 -21.06 -2.27
N ALA A 27 10.84 -20.68 -3.52
CA ALA A 27 9.75 -19.86 -4.06
C ALA A 27 8.62 -20.74 -4.63
N PHE A 28 7.51 -20.86 -3.91
CA PHE A 28 6.29 -21.51 -4.40
C PHE A 28 5.50 -20.49 -5.26
N ALA A 29 5.68 -20.58 -6.58
CA ALA A 29 5.22 -19.57 -7.52
C ALA A 29 3.83 -19.90 -8.09
N GLU A 30 2.80 -19.21 -7.60
CA GLU A 30 1.41 -19.32 -8.07
C GLU A 30 1.17 -18.36 -9.26
N LEU A 31 1.78 -18.67 -10.41
CA LEU A 31 1.74 -17.81 -11.60
C LEU A 31 1.07 -18.53 -12.77
N LYS A 32 0.20 -17.81 -13.49
CA LYS A 32 -0.35 -18.27 -14.78
C LYS A 32 0.67 -18.11 -15.92
N ILE A 33 1.42 -17.00 -15.87
CA ILE A 33 2.42 -16.62 -16.88
C ILE A 33 3.58 -15.99 -16.12
N GLU A 34 4.78 -16.41 -16.46
CA GLU A 34 6.04 -15.82 -15.98
C GLU A 34 6.44 -14.66 -16.90
N ASP A 35 7.12 -13.66 -16.34
CA ASP A 35 7.61 -12.48 -17.03
C ASP A 35 9.08 -12.20 -16.66
N SER A 36 9.63 -11.09 -17.13
CA SER A 36 11.02 -10.70 -16.83
C SER A 36 11.29 -10.53 -15.32
N ALA A 37 10.29 -10.18 -14.53
CA ALA A 37 10.44 -10.13 -13.07
C ALA A 37 10.49 -11.54 -12.47
N SER A 38 9.73 -12.50 -13.03
CA SER A 38 9.81 -13.90 -12.61
C SER A 38 11.20 -14.49 -12.85
N GLU A 39 11.81 -14.22 -14.02
CA GLU A 39 13.17 -14.64 -14.32
C GLU A 39 14.20 -14.03 -13.35
N TYR A 40 14.01 -12.76 -13.02
CA TYR A 40 14.86 -12.12 -12.01
C TYR A 40 14.70 -12.77 -10.61
N TYR A 41 13.48 -13.05 -10.17
CA TYR A 41 13.26 -13.75 -8.90
C TYR A 41 13.86 -15.16 -8.86
N LYS A 42 13.81 -15.90 -9.98
CA LYS A 42 14.49 -17.20 -10.10
C LYS A 42 16.00 -17.11 -9.84
N SER A 43 16.63 -16.01 -10.21
CA SER A 43 18.06 -15.79 -9.95
C SER A 43 18.40 -15.44 -8.48
N LEU A 44 17.40 -15.11 -7.68
CA LEU A 44 17.56 -14.69 -6.28
C LEU A 44 17.20 -15.78 -5.27
N VAL A 45 16.63 -16.91 -5.70
CA VAL A 45 16.20 -18.00 -4.84
C VAL A 45 16.95 -19.28 -5.17
N ASP A 46 17.05 -20.21 -4.22
CA ASP A 46 17.72 -21.48 -4.43
C ASP A 46 16.83 -22.45 -5.21
N HIS A 47 15.52 -22.41 -4.98
CA HIS A 47 14.56 -23.30 -5.63
C HIS A 47 13.32 -22.54 -6.10
N TRP A 48 12.95 -22.77 -7.36
CA TRP A 48 11.73 -22.23 -7.95
C TRP A 48 10.74 -23.36 -8.25
N ILE A 49 9.57 -23.30 -7.62
CA ILE A 49 8.56 -24.34 -7.68
C ILE A 49 7.25 -23.76 -8.22
N PRO A 50 6.90 -24.02 -9.50
CA PRO A 50 5.59 -23.62 -10.03
C PRO A 50 4.47 -24.40 -9.36
N THR A 51 3.46 -23.69 -8.84
CA THR A 51 2.36 -24.30 -8.07
C THR A 51 1.00 -24.22 -8.74
N LYS A 52 0.88 -23.47 -9.82
CA LYS A 52 -0.42 -23.15 -10.47
C LYS A 52 -1.26 -24.37 -10.83
N ASN A 53 -0.63 -25.47 -11.19
CA ASN A 53 -1.28 -26.70 -11.59
C ASN A 53 -1.38 -27.75 -10.47
N LEU A 54 -0.93 -27.42 -9.26
CA LEU A 54 -1.03 -28.31 -8.11
C LEU A 54 -2.35 -28.06 -7.38
N SER A 55 -3.02 -29.16 -6.99
CA SER A 55 -4.09 -29.06 -5.99
C SER A 55 -3.52 -28.64 -4.65
N ASP A 56 -4.37 -28.18 -3.73
CA ASP A 56 -3.92 -27.83 -2.37
C ASP A 56 -3.30 -29.03 -1.65
N ASN A 57 -3.87 -30.24 -1.85
CA ASN A 57 -3.33 -31.45 -1.26
C ASN A 57 -1.95 -31.84 -1.83
N ASP A 58 -1.76 -31.71 -3.15
CA ASP A 58 -0.46 -31.96 -3.78
C ASP A 58 0.59 -30.97 -3.32
N LEU A 59 0.21 -29.68 -3.19
CA LEU A 59 1.11 -28.65 -2.67
C LEU A 59 1.49 -28.89 -1.21
N VAL A 60 0.54 -29.30 -0.37
CA VAL A 60 0.80 -29.70 1.02
C VAL A 60 1.76 -30.89 1.07
N ALA A 61 1.54 -31.93 0.25
CA ALA A 61 2.42 -33.08 0.18
C ALA A 61 3.84 -32.68 -0.25
N LYS A 62 3.95 -31.80 -1.26
CA LYS A 62 5.22 -31.27 -1.76
C LYS A 62 6.00 -30.48 -0.70
N ILE A 63 5.33 -29.61 0.05
CA ILE A 63 5.95 -28.81 1.12
C ILE A 63 6.48 -29.74 2.23
N ARG A 64 5.72 -30.78 2.60
CA ARG A 64 6.13 -31.79 3.59
C ARG A 64 7.28 -32.66 3.11
N GLU A 65 7.28 -33.07 1.84
CA GLU A 65 8.36 -33.85 1.22
C GLU A 65 9.69 -33.10 1.27
N ILE A 66 9.67 -31.79 0.92
CA ILE A 66 10.84 -30.90 0.93
C ILE A 66 11.29 -30.60 2.37
N LYS A 67 10.41 -30.78 3.38
CA LYS A 67 10.66 -30.48 4.81
C LYS A 67 10.89 -28.98 5.04
N ILE A 68 10.04 -28.13 4.48
CA ILE A 68 10.08 -26.68 4.73
C ILE A 68 9.94 -26.41 6.23
N ASP A 69 10.87 -25.67 6.82
CA ASP A 69 10.85 -25.30 8.25
C ASP A 69 9.92 -24.13 8.51
N ILE A 70 9.99 -23.10 7.67
CA ILE A 70 9.20 -21.87 7.80
C ILE A 70 8.47 -21.59 6.48
N LEU A 71 7.14 -21.60 6.51
CA LEU A 71 6.31 -21.26 5.35
C LEU A 71 5.75 -19.86 5.51
N VAL A 72 6.01 -18.99 4.53
CA VAL A 72 5.62 -17.57 4.57
C VAL A 72 4.51 -17.28 3.55
N ASP A 73 3.37 -16.81 4.03
CA ASP A 73 2.29 -16.27 3.20
C ASP A 73 2.59 -14.82 2.83
N LEU A 74 2.61 -14.54 1.54
CA LEU A 74 2.80 -13.19 0.97
C LEU A 74 1.54 -12.68 0.26
N ALA A 75 0.48 -13.46 0.25
CA ALA A 75 -0.75 -13.17 -0.51
C ALA A 75 -1.90 -12.70 0.37
N GLY A 76 -2.01 -13.22 1.60
CA GLY A 76 -3.17 -12.98 2.45
C GLY A 76 -4.47 -13.31 1.72
N HIS A 77 -5.43 -12.39 1.69
CA HIS A 77 -6.73 -12.54 1.03
C HIS A 77 -6.75 -12.08 -0.43
N THR A 78 -5.60 -11.86 -1.07
CA THR A 78 -5.58 -11.46 -2.49
C THR A 78 -5.90 -12.64 -3.41
N ASP A 79 -6.23 -12.35 -4.67
CA ASP A 79 -6.54 -13.37 -5.66
C ASP A 79 -5.37 -14.35 -5.86
N GLY A 80 -5.67 -15.62 -6.00
CA GLY A 80 -4.68 -16.70 -6.11
C GLY A 80 -3.95 -17.03 -4.79
N ASN A 81 -4.48 -16.61 -3.63
CA ASN A 81 -3.93 -17.06 -2.35
C ASN A 81 -4.10 -18.57 -2.13
N ARG A 82 -3.31 -19.10 -1.24
CA ARG A 82 -3.30 -20.54 -0.85
C ARG A 82 -3.50 -20.73 0.66
N LEU A 83 -4.36 -19.91 1.28
CA LEU A 83 -4.64 -20.01 2.72
C LEU A 83 -5.16 -21.39 3.14
N SER A 84 -5.85 -22.11 2.25
CA SER A 84 -6.27 -23.52 2.45
C SER A 84 -5.09 -24.50 2.60
N VAL A 85 -3.94 -24.21 1.98
CA VAL A 85 -2.69 -24.96 2.18
C VAL A 85 -2.15 -24.69 3.57
N PHE A 86 -2.11 -23.43 4.00
CA PHE A 86 -1.67 -23.05 5.35
C PHE A 86 -2.56 -23.66 6.44
N ALA A 87 -3.87 -23.76 6.20
CA ALA A 87 -4.81 -24.38 7.14
C ALA A 87 -4.48 -25.84 7.46
N GLN A 88 -3.79 -26.56 6.56
CA GLN A 88 -3.34 -27.94 6.73
C GLN A 88 -2.00 -28.07 7.45
N LYS A 89 -1.41 -26.95 7.89
CA LYS A 89 -0.14 -26.88 8.63
C LYS A 89 0.96 -27.76 7.99
N PRO A 90 1.40 -27.47 6.77
CA PRO A 90 2.38 -28.30 6.08
C PRO A 90 3.83 -28.11 6.57
N ALA A 91 4.12 -27.01 7.30
CA ALA A 91 5.42 -26.70 7.87
C ALA A 91 5.31 -26.49 9.39
N PRO A 92 6.40 -26.72 10.16
CA PRO A 92 6.44 -26.50 11.60
C PRO A 92 6.07 -25.07 11.99
N VAL A 93 6.57 -24.07 11.27
CA VAL A 93 6.26 -22.65 11.48
C VAL A 93 5.58 -22.07 10.24
N SER A 94 4.47 -21.38 10.45
CA SER A 94 3.75 -20.66 9.40
C SER A 94 3.61 -19.19 9.77
N VAL A 95 3.89 -18.33 8.81
CA VAL A 95 3.94 -16.87 9.02
C VAL A 95 3.14 -16.18 7.92
N SER A 96 2.32 -15.20 8.26
CA SER A 96 1.79 -14.25 7.29
C SER A 96 2.54 -12.93 7.40
N TYR A 97 3.00 -12.41 6.27
CA TYR A 97 3.68 -11.14 6.20
C TYR A 97 2.78 -10.07 5.58
N TRP A 98 2.74 -8.87 6.18
CA TRP A 98 1.82 -7.80 5.81
C TRP A 98 1.90 -7.34 4.34
N LEU A 99 2.95 -7.71 3.61
CA LEU A 99 3.09 -7.45 2.18
C LEU A 99 1.90 -7.96 1.36
N GLY A 100 1.21 -9.01 1.79
CA GLY A 100 0.04 -9.54 1.12
C GLY A 100 -1.12 -8.56 1.18
N TYR A 101 -1.68 -8.34 2.36
CA TYR A 101 -2.86 -7.47 2.49
C TYR A 101 -3.02 -6.76 3.83
N GLY A 102 -2.14 -6.96 4.78
CA GLY A 102 -2.13 -6.25 6.06
C GLY A 102 -3.29 -6.53 7.02
N TYR A 103 -4.03 -7.62 6.84
CA TYR A 103 -5.07 -8.09 7.76
C TYR A 103 -4.72 -9.44 8.35
N THR A 104 -5.40 -9.83 9.45
CA THR A 104 -5.42 -11.23 9.87
C THR A 104 -5.86 -12.14 8.73
N THR A 105 -5.26 -13.31 8.62
CA THR A 105 -5.69 -14.31 7.64
C THR A 105 -6.96 -15.04 8.07
N GLY A 106 -7.28 -15.03 9.37
CA GLY A 106 -8.35 -15.81 9.96
C GLY A 106 -8.02 -17.31 10.08
N VAL A 107 -6.82 -17.72 9.69
CA VAL A 107 -6.37 -19.12 9.68
C VAL A 107 -5.59 -19.42 10.95
N LYS A 108 -6.19 -20.14 11.90
CA LYS A 108 -5.59 -20.49 13.19
C LYS A 108 -4.29 -21.33 13.09
N ALA A 109 -4.07 -21.99 11.96
CA ALA A 109 -2.87 -22.78 11.72
C ALA A 109 -1.63 -21.92 11.36
N ILE A 110 -1.82 -20.64 11.05
CA ILE A 110 -0.75 -19.68 10.87
C ILE A 110 -0.33 -19.16 12.24
N ASP A 111 0.93 -19.34 12.60
CA ASP A 111 1.43 -19.05 13.95
C ASP A 111 1.58 -17.53 14.17
N TYR A 112 2.15 -16.84 13.19
CA TYR A 112 2.55 -15.44 13.36
C TYR A 112 2.07 -14.56 12.21
N PHE A 113 1.65 -13.35 12.59
CA PHE A 113 1.45 -12.22 11.68
C PHE A 113 2.60 -11.24 11.89
N LEU A 114 3.50 -11.12 10.91
CA LEU A 114 4.62 -10.18 10.98
C LEU A 114 4.15 -8.75 10.72
N SER A 115 4.50 -7.84 11.62
CA SER A 115 4.12 -6.44 11.55
C SER A 115 5.11 -5.57 12.34
N SER A 116 4.78 -4.30 12.53
CA SER A 116 5.49 -3.37 13.41
C SER A 116 4.59 -2.88 14.55
N SER A 117 5.19 -2.25 15.55
CA SER A 117 4.44 -1.61 16.64
C SER A 117 3.59 -0.43 16.18
N VAL A 118 3.95 0.20 15.06
CA VAL A 118 3.18 1.30 14.45
C VAL A 118 1.97 0.78 13.69
N MET A 119 2.15 -0.29 12.92
CA MET A 119 1.07 -0.94 12.15
C MET A 119 0.03 -1.59 13.06
N VAL A 120 0.49 -2.35 14.05
CA VAL A 120 -0.36 -3.02 15.03
C VAL A 120 0.13 -2.67 16.44
N PRO A 121 -0.34 -1.57 17.04
CA PRO A 121 0.01 -1.20 18.41
C PRO A 121 -0.40 -2.28 19.43
N LYS A 122 0.25 -2.28 20.59
CA LYS A 122 -0.17 -3.13 21.72
C LYS A 122 -1.64 -2.89 22.04
N GLY A 123 -2.36 -3.96 22.41
CA GLY A 123 -3.80 -3.92 22.71
C GLY A 123 -4.72 -4.24 21.54
N PHE A 124 -4.18 -4.31 20.30
CA PHE A 124 -4.96 -4.69 19.11
C PHE A 124 -4.76 -6.15 18.68
N ASP A 125 -4.05 -6.96 19.46
CA ASP A 125 -3.77 -8.36 19.15
C ASP A 125 -5.07 -9.20 18.99
N HIS A 126 -6.13 -8.82 19.67
CA HIS A 126 -7.46 -9.46 19.58
C HIS A 126 -8.11 -9.37 18.17
N LEU A 127 -7.57 -8.55 17.28
CA LEU A 127 -8.05 -8.44 15.90
C LEU A 127 -7.46 -9.50 14.96
N PHE A 128 -6.51 -10.29 15.47
CA PHE A 128 -5.75 -11.26 14.68
C PHE A 128 -5.98 -12.68 15.22
N SER A 129 -6.10 -13.65 14.33
CA SER A 129 -6.12 -15.08 14.70
C SER A 129 -4.70 -15.60 14.98
N GLU A 130 -3.71 -14.95 14.40
CA GLU A 130 -2.29 -15.23 14.54
C GLU A 130 -1.71 -14.45 15.73
N LYS A 131 -0.58 -14.93 16.28
CA LYS A 131 0.21 -14.12 17.22
C LYS A 131 0.90 -12.99 16.49
N VAL A 132 0.58 -11.75 16.84
CA VAL A 132 1.24 -10.59 16.22
C VAL A 132 2.70 -10.52 16.66
N TRP A 133 3.61 -10.68 15.71
CA TRP A 133 5.04 -10.50 15.90
C TRP A 133 5.46 -9.12 15.42
N ARG A 134 5.72 -8.23 16.36
CA ARG A 134 6.17 -6.86 16.09
C ARG A 134 7.68 -6.87 15.91
N MET A 135 8.12 -6.80 14.66
CA MET A 135 9.53 -6.71 14.30
C MET A 135 10.16 -5.44 14.87
N LYS A 136 11.45 -5.48 15.15
CA LYS A 136 12.21 -4.30 15.52
C LYS A 136 12.43 -3.44 14.27
N GLY A 137 12.27 -2.12 14.42
CA GLY A 137 12.35 -1.16 13.30
C GLY A 137 10.97 -0.97 12.63
N ASP A 138 10.75 0.26 12.21
CA ASP A 138 9.48 0.69 11.60
C ASP A 138 9.66 0.99 10.09
N ASN A 139 10.68 0.41 9.48
CA ASN A 139 11.01 0.64 8.08
C ASN A 139 10.36 -0.43 7.19
N ALA A 140 9.60 0.01 6.20
CA ALA A 140 9.17 -0.85 5.11
C ALA A 140 10.27 -0.90 4.05
N PRO A 141 10.85 -2.07 3.74
CA PRO A 141 11.76 -2.16 2.61
C PRO A 141 11.01 -1.83 1.33
N TRP A 142 11.55 -0.93 0.52
CA TRP A 142 10.95 -0.57 -0.76
C TRP A 142 12.00 -0.05 -1.75
N ILE A 143 11.88 -0.50 -2.99
CA ILE A 143 12.71 -0.05 -4.11
C ILE A 143 11.81 0.67 -5.11
N PRO A 144 12.16 1.90 -5.54
CA PRO A 144 11.41 2.61 -6.56
C PRO A 144 11.54 1.93 -7.93
N LYS A 145 10.55 2.14 -8.80
CA LYS A 145 10.66 1.70 -10.19
C LYS A 145 11.66 2.58 -10.94
N LEU A 146 12.52 1.97 -11.75
CA LEU A 146 13.62 2.65 -12.46
C LEU A 146 13.16 3.80 -13.38
N ASN A 147 11.95 3.76 -13.89
CA ASN A 147 11.41 4.72 -14.86
C ASN A 147 10.52 5.82 -14.27
N MET A 148 10.57 6.04 -12.97
CA MET A 148 9.78 7.12 -12.33
C MET A 148 10.28 8.51 -12.75
N GLY A 149 11.56 8.62 -13.13
CA GLY A 149 12.18 9.87 -13.55
C GLY A 149 12.44 10.84 -12.37
N PRO A 150 12.87 12.08 -12.65
CA PRO A 150 13.24 13.04 -11.63
C PRO A 150 12.03 13.63 -10.88
N VAL A 151 12.27 14.07 -9.66
CA VAL A 151 11.35 14.89 -8.88
C VAL A 151 11.11 16.22 -9.60
N SER A 152 9.87 16.69 -9.63
CA SER A 152 9.51 17.99 -10.22
C SER A 152 9.75 19.13 -9.22
N ARG A 153 9.88 20.37 -9.74
CA ARG A 153 9.72 21.55 -8.91
C ARG A 153 8.28 21.61 -8.40
N LEU A 154 8.07 22.20 -7.24
CA LEU A 154 6.75 22.38 -6.61
C LEU A 154 5.77 23.02 -7.61
N PRO A 155 4.70 22.31 -8.03
CA PRO A 155 3.74 22.82 -9.01
C PRO A 155 3.08 24.14 -8.60
N ALA A 156 2.80 24.34 -7.32
CA ALA A 156 2.15 25.55 -6.79
C ALA A 156 2.94 26.83 -7.08
N ILE A 157 4.27 26.78 -7.21
CA ILE A 157 5.08 27.95 -7.57
C ILE A 157 4.68 28.49 -8.94
N LYS A 158 4.47 27.58 -9.91
CA LYS A 158 4.05 27.93 -11.28
C LYS A 158 2.56 28.22 -11.34
N ASN A 159 1.75 27.37 -10.72
CA ASN A 159 0.30 27.39 -10.85
C ASN A 159 -0.37 28.51 -10.05
N LYS A 160 0.29 29.02 -8.99
CA LYS A 160 -0.23 30.00 -8.03
C LYS A 160 -1.43 29.49 -7.22
N TYR A 161 -1.60 28.18 -7.14
CA TYR A 161 -2.56 27.48 -6.29
C TYR A 161 -2.01 26.10 -5.93
N VAL A 162 -2.43 25.57 -4.78
CA VAL A 162 -2.05 24.23 -4.32
C VAL A 162 -2.90 23.17 -5.02
N THR A 163 -2.25 22.11 -5.48
CA THR A 163 -2.89 20.91 -6.02
C THR A 163 -2.78 19.78 -5.01
N PHE A 164 -3.89 19.43 -4.41
CA PHE A 164 -4.00 18.17 -3.67
C PHE A 164 -4.17 17.00 -4.63
N GLY A 165 -3.73 15.81 -4.23
CA GLY A 165 -3.92 14.66 -5.09
C GLY A 165 -3.95 13.33 -4.38
N SER A 166 -4.54 12.34 -5.04
CA SER A 166 -4.57 10.95 -4.58
C SER A 166 -4.49 9.99 -5.77
N ILE A 167 -3.65 8.97 -5.63
CA ILE A 167 -3.60 7.85 -6.56
C ILE A 167 -4.13 6.63 -5.83
N THR A 168 -5.36 6.25 -6.13
CA THR A 168 -6.08 5.27 -5.32
C THR A 168 -7.10 4.47 -6.12
N ARG A 169 -7.60 3.39 -5.56
CA ARG A 169 -8.76 2.65 -6.12
C ARG A 169 -10.06 3.36 -5.75
N GLY A 170 -11.03 3.38 -6.66
CA GLY A 170 -12.31 4.03 -6.46
C GLY A 170 -13.07 3.58 -5.20
N ILE A 171 -12.96 2.30 -4.85
CA ILE A 171 -13.59 1.75 -3.64
C ILE A 171 -13.11 2.41 -2.32
N ARG A 172 -11.94 3.04 -2.32
CA ARG A 172 -11.41 3.75 -1.13
C ARG A 172 -11.95 5.18 -1.03
N ILE A 173 -12.55 5.72 -2.09
CA ILE A 173 -13.14 7.05 -2.13
C ILE A 173 -14.55 6.99 -1.53
N ASN A 174 -14.62 6.78 -0.21
CA ASN A 174 -15.88 6.70 0.52
C ASN A 174 -16.42 8.08 0.92
N ASP A 175 -17.65 8.13 1.44
CA ASP A 175 -18.33 9.40 1.76
C ASP A 175 -17.61 10.21 2.84
N ARG A 176 -16.95 9.55 3.82
CA ARG A 176 -16.15 10.24 4.85
C ARG A 176 -14.93 10.91 4.22
N VAL A 177 -14.22 10.22 3.33
CA VAL A 177 -13.08 10.78 2.57
C VAL A 177 -13.52 11.99 1.77
N ILE A 178 -14.61 11.87 1.01
CA ILE A 178 -15.14 12.96 0.18
C ILE A 178 -15.51 14.17 1.05
N LYS A 179 -16.17 13.96 2.19
CA LYS A 179 -16.54 15.01 3.14
C LYS A 179 -15.31 15.77 3.65
N VAL A 180 -14.27 15.03 4.10
CA VAL A 180 -13.04 15.61 4.64
C VAL A 180 -12.28 16.38 3.56
N TRP A 181 -12.08 15.78 2.39
CA TRP A 181 -11.39 16.45 1.28
C TRP A 181 -12.15 17.68 0.78
N SER A 182 -13.47 17.64 0.79
CA SER A 182 -14.30 18.83 0.45
C SER A 182 -14.08 19.98 1.42
N GLN A 183 -13.90 19.69 2.73
CA GLN A 183 -13.62 20.73 3.71
C GLN A 183 -12.24 21.36 3.51
N ILE A 184 -11.23 20.55 3.15
CA ILE A 184 -9.89 21.05 2.81
C ILE A 184 -9.97 22.00 1.63
N LEU A 185 -10.59 21.59 0.52
CA LEU A 185 -10.72 22.41 -0.69
C LEU A 185 -11.46 23.73 -0.45
N LYS A 186 -12.46 23.74 0.43
CA LYS A 186 -13.19 24.95 0.81
C LYS A 186 -12.36 25.92 1.67
N LYS A 187 -11.45 25.38 2.49
CA LYS A 187 -10.60 26.18 3.39
C LYS A 187 -9.28 26.62 2.77
N VAL A 188 -8.85 26.00 1.65
CA VAL A 188 -7.67 26.40 0.88
C VAL A 188 -8.12 27.06 -0.44
N PRO A 189 -8.14 28.38 -0.53
CA PRO A 189 -8.67 29.10 -1.69
C PRO A 189 -7.97 28.71 -3.00
N ASN A 190 -8.74 28.58 -4.07
CA ASN A 190 -8.27 28.24 -5.42
C ASN A 190 -7.58 26.87 -5.55
N SER A 191 -7.51 26.07 -4.49
CA SER A 191 -6.91 24.74 -4.56
C SER A 191 -7.67 23.82 -5.50
N LYS A 192 -6.96 22.82 -6.03
CA LYS A 192 -7.52 21.78 -6.90
C LYS A 192 -7.26 20.39 -6.30
N LEU A 193 -8.09 19.44 -6.72
CA LEU A 193 -7.94 18.03 -6.35
C LEU A 193 -7.79 17.19 -7.62
N ILE A 194 -6.70 16.45 -7.70
CA ILE A 194 -6.46 15.42 -8.71
C ILE A 194 -6.71 14.07 -8.06
N ILE A 195 -7.56 13.24 -8.67
CA ILE A 195 -7.67 11.82 -8.29
C ILE A 195 -7.41 10.96 -9.52
N ASN A 196 -6.39 10.11 -9.43
CA ASN A 196 -6.07 9.11 -10.43
C ASN A 196 -6.57 7.74 -9.95
N SER A 197 -7.54 7.18 -10.66
CA SER A 197 -8.08 5.84 -10.41
C SER A 197 -8.52 5.19 -11.72
N GLU A 198 -8.30 3.87 -11.84
CA GLU A 198 -8.78 3.11 -13.00
C GLU A 198 -10.30 3.18 -13.15
N ASP A 199 -11.03 3.29 -12.03
CA ASP A 199 -12.49 3.40 -12.01
C ASP A 199 -13.00 4.64 -12.75
N PHE A 200 -12.17 5.69 -12.94
CA PHE A 200 -12.54 6.87 -13.73
C PHE A 200 -12.49 6.68 -15.25
N LYS A 201 -12.15 5.49 -15.74
CA LYS A 201 -12.47 5.08 -17.11
C LYS A 201 -13.99 5.01 -17.33
N SER A 202 -14.76 4.78 -16.27
CA SER A 202 -16.22 4.84 -16.27
C SER A 202 -16.70 6.27 -16.06
N SER A 203 -17.39 6.83 -17.07
CA SER A 203 -18.03 8.14 -16.96
C SER A 203 -19.13 8.17 -15.88
N VAL A 204 -19.82 7.04 -15.68
CA VAL A 204 -20.84 6.88 -14.64
C VAL A 204 -20.22 7.02 -13.25
N PHE A 205 -19.12 6.32 -12.98
CA PHE A 205 -18.42 6.43 -11.71
C PHE A 205 -17.89 7.85 -11.48
N LYS A 206 -17.27 8.45 -12.50
CA LYS A 206 -16.81 9.84 -12.46
C LYS A 206 -17.92 10.81 -12.07
N ASN A 207 -19.09 10.70 -12.69
CA ASN A 207 -20.23 11.56 -12.42
C ASN A 207 -20.79 11.35 -10.99
N ILE A 208 -20.81 10.12 -10.49
CA ILE A 208 -21.23 9.82 -9.12
C ILE A 208 -20.32 10.52 -8.11
N ILE A 209 -19.00 10.39 -8.28
CA ILE A 209 -18.03 11.00 -7.37
C ILE A 209 -18.10 12.53 -7.45
N ALA A 210 -18.17 13.11 -8.66
CA ALA A 210 -18.31 14.56 -8.83
C ALA A 210 -19.59 15.09 -8.16
N LYS A 211 -20.72 14.38 -8.32
CA LYS A 211 -21.97 14.72 -7.64
C LYS A 211 -21.84 14.72 -6.12
N LYS A 212 -21.13 13.74 -5.55
CA LYS A 212 -20.90 13.69 -4.10
C LYS A 212 -20.07 14.88 -3.61
N PHE A 213 -19.00 15.27 -4.29
CA PHE A 213 -18.23 16.47 -3.95
C PHE A 213 -19.09 17.74 -4.04
N ARG A 214 -19.95 17.84 -5.05
CA ARG A 214 -20.88 18.98 -5.22
C ARG A 214 -21.87 19.09 -4.06
N LEU A 215 -22.36 17.96 -3.51
CA LEU A 215 -23.22 17.95 -2.31
C LEU A 215 -22.52 18.55 -1.08
N PHE A 216 -21.20 18.49 -1.02
CA PHE A 216 -20.40 19.15 0.02
C PHE A 216 -19.92 20.56 -0.38
N GLY A 217 -20.42 21.12 -1.46
CA GLY A 217 -20.17 22.50 -1.89
C GLY A 217 -18.84 22.71 -2.64
N VAL A 218 -18.26 21.66 -3.23
CA VAL A 218 -17.07 21.78 -4.08
C VAL A 218 -17.49 21.95 -5.53
N ASP A 219 -16.95 22.99 -6.17
CA ASP A 219 -17.16 23.26 -7.59
C ASP A 219 -16.37 22.23 -8.44
N GLU A 220 -17.02 21.70 -9.47
CA GLU A 220 -16.45 20.69 -10.36
C GLU A 220 -15.18 21.18 -11.09
N LYS A 221 -15.04 22.50 -11.34
CA LYS A 221 -13.83 23.10 -11.92
C LYS A 221 -12.57 22.90 -11.05
N ASN A 222 -12.74 22.59 -9.75
CA ASN A 222 -11.65 22.30 -8.83
C ASN A 222 -11.29 20.82 -8.77
N LEU A 223 -12.03 19.96 -9.49
CA LEU A 223 -11.87 18.50 -9.48
C LEU A 223 -11.31 18.01 -10.82
N ASN A 224 -10.30 17.18 -10.77
CA ASN A 224 -9.73 16.53 -11.95
C ASN A 224 -9.62 15.02 -11.72
N PHE A 225 -10.53 14.26 -12.34
CA PHE A 225 -10.64 12.82 -12.23
C PHE A 225 -10.28 12.15 -13.53
N PHE A 226 -9.26 11.30 -13.52
CA PHE A 226 -8.82 10.56 -14.70
C PHE A 226 -8.06 9.28 -14.32
N PHE A 227 -7.60 8.55 -15.33
CA PHE A 227 -6.69 7.41 -15.17
C PHE A 227 -5.46 7.58 -16.04
N GLU A 228 -4.32 7.45 -15.41
CA GLU A 228 -2.99 7.36 -16.04
C GLU A 228 -2.21 6.22 -15.38
N SER A 229 -1.60 5.35 -16.19
CA SER A 229 -0.75 4.26 -15.73
C SER A 229 0.44 4.08 -16.67
N PRO A 230 1.67 4.18 -16.20
CA PRO A 230 2.07 4.52 -14.83
C PRO A 230 1.77 5.99 -14.48
N PRO A 231 1.55 6.33 -13.17
CA PRO A 231 1.05 7.65 -12.77
C PRO A 231 2.12 8.73 -12.60
N TRP A 232 3.27 8.58 -13.23
CA TRP A 232 4.44 9.44 -12.99
C TRP A 232 4.20 10.91 -13.32
N ASN A 233 3.48 11.20 -14.40
CA ASN A 233 3.14 12.58 -14.76
C ASN A 233 2.06 13.17 -13.85
N THR A 234 1.19 12.32 -13.31
CA THR A 234 0.20 12.73 -12.32
C THR A 234 0.88 13.14 -11.01
N LEU A 235 1.82 12.32 -10.50
CA LEU A 235 2.60 12.63 -9.29
C LEU A 235 3.28 13.98 -9.36
N ARG A 236 3.85 14.34 -10.52
CA ARG A 236 4.51 15.64 -10.77
C ARG A 236 3.58 16.85 -10.79
N LYS A 237 2.28 16.65 -10.80
CA LYS A 237 1.26 17.74 -10.79
C LYS A 237 0.69 17.99 -9.40
N ILE A 238 1.06 17.15 -8.42
CA ILE A 238 0.53 17.16 -7.06
C ILE A 238 1.53 17.84 -6.14
N ASP A 239 1.06 18.78 -5.33
CA ASP A 239 1.85 19.44 -4.29
C ASP A 239 1.76 18.68 -2.95
N ILE A 240 0.56 18.22 -2.59
CA ILE A 240 0.29 17.50 -1.34
C ILE A 240 -0.56 16.28 -1.64
N ALA A 241 -0.12 15.12 -1.24
CA ALA A 241 -0.89 13.89 -1.36
C ALA A 241 -1.88 13.73 -0.20
N LEU A 242 -3.12 13.37 -0.53
CA LEU A 242 -4.17 13.03 0.43
C LEU A 242 -4.43 11.54 0.39
N ASP A 243 -4.11 10.85 1.48
CA ASP A 243 -4.36 9.42 1.61
C ASP A 243 -5.80 9.12 2.00
N CYS A 244 -6.32 7.99 1.54
CA CYS A 244 -7.65 7.51 1.90
C CYS A 244 -7.67 6.87 3.29
N PHE A 245 -8.84 6.84 3.91
CA PHE A 245 -9.10 6.17 5.18
C PHE A 245 -10.53 5.59 5.19
N PRO A 246 -10.83 4.55 5.98
CA PRO A 246 -9.96 3.86 6.96
C PRO A 246 -8.92 2.92 6.34
N HIS A 247 -8.90 2.72 5.02
CA HIS A 247 -7.95 1.88 4.31
C HIS A 247 -6.94 2.75 3.57
N ASN A 248 -5.73 2.88 4.13
CA ASN A 248 -4.66 3.65 3.52
C ASN A 248 -4.20 3.06 2.18
N SER A 249 -3.59 3.88 1.37
CA SER A 249 -2.84 3.43 0.21
C SER A 249 -1.52 2.76 0.65
N GLY A 250 -0.96 1.94 -0.20
CA GLY A 250 0.33 1.26 0.05
C GLY A 250 1.41 1.80 -0.87
N THR A 251 1.65 1.09 -1.98
CA THR A 251 2.69 1.42 -2.97
C THR A 251 2.63 2.87 -3.43
N THR A 252 1.43 3.40 -3.68
CA THR A 252 1.27 4.77 -4.17
C THR A 252 1.67 5.84 -3.16
N LEU A 253 1.63 5.55 -1.84
CA LEU A 253 2.19 6.46 -0.84
C LEU A 253 3.72 6.53 -0.93
N MET A 254 4.38 5.38 -1.10
CA MET A 254 5.83 5.33 -1.31
C MET A 254 6.23 6.05 -2.61
N GLU A 255 5.42 5.90 -3.67
CA GLU A 255 5.61 6.61 -4.93
C GLU A 255 5.46 8.12 -4.77
N HIS A 256 4.47 8.60 -3.98
CA HIS A 256 4.34 10.03 -3.64
C HIS A 256 5.58 10.54 -2.90
N LEU A 257 5.98 9.87 -1.82
CA LEU A 257 7.13 10.28 -1.01
C LEU A 257 8.42 10.29 -1.84
N TYR A 258 8.65 9.27 -2.67
CA TYR A 258 9.82 9.20 -3.56
C TYR A 258 9.83 10.34 -4.60
N MET A 259 8.66 10.75 -5.09
CA MET A 259 8.52 11.86 -6.03
C MET A 259 8.48 13.25 -5.36
N GLY A 260 8.74 13.31 -4.05
CA GLY A 260 8.82 14.56 -3.29
C GLY A 260 7.46 15.14 -2.87
N ASN A 261 6.37 14.38 -3.00
CA ASN A 261 5.07 14.85 -2.51
C ASN A 261 4.90 14.48 -1.03
N PRO A 262 4.77 15.44 -0.11
CA PRO A 262 4.37 15.17 1.26
C PRO A 262 2.97 14.55 1.30
N VAL A 263 2.76 13.64 2.26
CA VAL A 263 1.53 12.84 2.34
C VAL A 263 0.82 13.13 3.66
N ILE A 264 -0.42 13.58 3.62
CA ILE A 264 -1.29 13.59 4.79
C ILE A 264 -2.04 12.26 4.86
N THR A 265 -1.89 11.56 5.97
CA THR A 265 -2.55 10.26 6.22
C THR A 265 -3.25 10.24 7.57
N MET A 266 -4.12 9.28 7.77
CA MET A 266 -4.82 9.06 9.05
C MET A 266 -4.39 7.73 9.66
N ALA A 267 -4.03 7.74 10.95
CA ALA A 267 -3.81 6.55 11.74
C ALA A 267 -5.15 6.06 12.31
N ASP A 268 -5.78 5.14 11.60
CA ASP A 268 -7.06 4.54 11.97
C ASP A 268 -6.86 3.12 12.56
N ARG A 269 -7.86 2.25 12.42
CA ARG A 269 -7.82 0.87 12.91
C ARG A 269 -6.69 0.05 12.26
N PRO A 270 -5.93 -0.73 13.03
CA PRO A 270 -4.94 -1.66 12.49
C PRO A 270 -5.55 -2.71 11.54
N SER A 271 -4.79 -3.23 10.57
CA SER A 271 -3.44 -2.81 10.21
C SER A 271 -3.44 -1.85 9.03
N VAL A 272 -4.32 -2.05 8.05
CA VAL A 272 -4.35 -1.29 6.79
C VAL A 272 -4.69 0.20 6.94
N GLY A 273 -5.36 0.58 8.04
CA GLY A 273 -5.61 1.98 8.38
C GLY A 273 -4.40 2.67 9.04
N ARG A 274 -3.23 2.05 9.04
CA ARG A 274 -2.01 2.58 9.64
C ARG A 274 -0.78 2.47 8.75
N VAL A 275 -0.95 2.07 7.49
CA VAL A 275 0.14 1.93 6.51
C VAL A 275 0.85 3.27 6.30
N GLY A 276 0.09 4.35 6.08
CA GLY A 276 0.66 5.69 5.95
C GLY A 276 1.41 6.14 7.20
N ASN A 277 0.85 5.89 8.39
CA ASN A 277 1.54 6.15 9.66
C ASN A 277 2.87 5.39 9.76
N HIS A 278 2.89 4.11 9.36
CA HIS A 278 4.11 3.31 9.38
C HIS A 278 5.20 3.90 8.48
N TYR A 279 4.86 4.28 7.24
CA TYR A 279 5.83 4.88 6.32
C TYR A 279 6.36 6.21 6.82
N LEU A 280 5.47 7.09 7.30
CA LEU A 280 5.85 8.41 7.80
C LEU A 280 6.66 8.33 9.11
N ASN A 281 6.39 7.34 9.96
CA ASN A 281 7.23 7.07 11.13
C ASN A 281 8.65 6.66 10.71
N GLY A 282 8.78 5.82 9.69
CA GLY A 282 10.09 5.37 9.18
C GLY A 282 10.97 6.48 8.60
N ILE A 283 10.37 7.60 8.17
CA ILE A 283 11.08 8.79 7.64
C ILE A 283 11.00 10.01 8.57
N ASN A 284 10.52 9.84 9.82
CA ASN A 284 10.40 10.87 10.86
C ASN A 284 9.48 12.06 10.50
N HIS A 285 8.36 11.81 9.79
CA HIS A 285 7.35 12.80 9.40
C HIS A 285 5.99 12.56 10.06
N LEU A 286 5.97 12.35 11.38
CA LEU A 286 4.74 12.09 12.14
C LEU A 286 3.81 13.31 12.22
N GLU A 287 4.31 14.51 11.95
CA GLU A 287 3.49 15.72 11.84
C GLU A 287 2.45 15.66 10.73
N TRP A 288 2.64 14.77 9.75
CA TRP A 288 1.68 14.55 8.65
C TRP A 288 0.66 13.44 8.95
N VAL A 289 0.76 12.82 10.12
CA VAL A 289 -0.18 11.75 10.56
C VAL A 289 -1.28 12.36 11.40
N ALA A 290 -2.54 12.22 10.97
CA ALA A 290 -3.73 12.64 11.71
C ALA A 290 -4.34 11.48 12.51
N LYS A 291 -5.02 11.80 13.61
CA LYS A 291 -5.74 10.84 14.46
C LYS A 291 -7.25 10.86 14.23
N ASN A 292 -7.77 11.91 13.60
CA ASN A 292 -9.18 12.12 13.33
C ASN A 292 -9.37 13.08 12.13
N ASP A 293 -10.63 13.29 11.73
CA ASP A 293 -10.99 14.13 10.58
C ASP A 293 -10.52 15.57 10.73
N ASP A 294 -10.65 16.14 11.92
CA ASP A 294 -10.31 17.54 12.20
C ASP A 294 -8.80 17.75 12.10
N GLU A 295 -7.99 16.88 12.72
CA GLU A 295 -6.53 16.93 12.58
C GLU A 295 -6.09 16.72 11.12
N TYR A 296 -6.78 15.85 10.36
CA TYR A 296 -6.46 15.63 8.95
C TYR A 296 -6.67 16.90 8.12
N ILE A 297 -7.78 17.60 8.36
CA ILE A 297 -8.09 18.86 7.71
C ILE A 297 -7.08 19.94 8.12
N GLU A 298 -6.82 20.09 9.42
CA GLU A 298 -5.90 21.10 9.95
C GLU A 298 -4.49 20.93 9.38
N LYS A 299 -3.94 19.73 9.42
CA LYS A 299 -2.60 19.41 8.89
C LYS A 299 -2.52 19.67 7.38
N SER A 300 -3.55 19.33 6.63
CA SER A 300 -3.61 19.61 5.18
C SER A 300 -3.60 21.11 4.89
N ILE A 301 -4.34 21.91 5.67
CA ILE A 301 -4.40 23.37 5.50
C ILE A 301 -3.07 24.01 5.92
N LEU A 302 -2.51 23.59 7.06
CA LEU A 302 -1.24 24.10 7.57
C LEU A 302 -0.11 23.87 6.54
N LEU A 303 -0.02 22.68 5.98
CA LEU A 303 0.97 22.37 4.98
C LEU A 303 0.75 23.17 3.68
N ALA A 304 -0.49 23.35 3.25
CA ALA A 304 -0.84 24.14 2.07
C ALA A 304 -0.62 25.65 2.23
N SER A 305 -0.50 26.15 3.46
CA SER A 305 -0.29 27.57 3.76
C SER A 305 1.18 27.99 3.71
N ASP A 306 2.11 27.05 3.69
CA ASP A 306 3.55 27.31 3.76
C ASP A 306 4.29 26.62 2.61
N LEU A 307 4.39 27.32 1.46
CA LEU A 307 5.08 26.79 0.27
C LEU A 307 6.60 26.62 0.46
N PHE A 308 7.19 27.17 1.53
CA PHE A 308 8.61 26.96 1.85
C PHE A 308 8.84 25.62 2.58
N LYS A 309 7.80 25.08 3.21
CA LYS A 309 7.84 23.73 3.83
C LYS A 309 7.47 22.62 2.86
N LEU A 310 6.87 22.95 1.75
CA LEU A 310 6.57 22.05 0.64
C LEU A 310 7.80 21.89 -0.26
#